data_056dd8a2bc5ed443e2e69278c93e097e
#
_entry.id   056dd8a2bc5ed443e2e69278c93e097e
#
_cell.length_a   1.000
_cell.length_b   1.000
_cell.length_c   1.000
_cell.angle_alpha   90.00
_cell.angle_beta   90.00
_cell.angle_gamma   90.00
#
_symmetry.space_group_name_H-M   'P 1'
#
loop_
_entity.id
_entity.type
_entity.pdbx_description
1 polymer ?
#
loop_
_entity_poly.entity_id
_entity_poly.type
_entity_poly.pdbx_seq_one_letter_code
_entity_poly.pdbx_strand_id
1 'polypeptide(L)'
;GYIEFHSNEAKILVDEDCKPVDIILREEGTGENMIENFMVIANETVASSIFYKNLPGIYRVHAKPDEKRLISFFNFISSRGYKVNGKKREFSSRDLQNILNQLKDKPDAKILNDLAIRSQAKAEYSADNIGHFGLGSKCYAHFTSPIRRYPDLILHRLVKDYSLHYSNEIISYWEENLPVMALHCSVKEQDAVKCERDVDDMKKAEYMESHIGEKFTGVISGVQEVGVFVELPNTVEG
;
A
#
# COMPACT_ATOMS: atom_id res chain seq x y z
N GLY A 1 5.04 13.09 -7.87
CA GLY A 1 5.18 12.92 -6.43
C GLY A 1 4.17 11.92 -5.91
N TYR A 2 4.67 10.86 -5.33
CA TYR A 2 3.87 9.86 -4.62
C TYR A 2 3.50 10.36 -3.21
N ILE A 3 2.51 9.73 -2.60
CA ILE A 3 2.11 10.00 -1.21
C ILE A 3 3.01 9.15 -0.31
N GLU A 4 3.80 9.81 0.54
CA GLU A 4 4.56 9.16 1.59
C GLU A 4 3.70 9.02 2.84
N PHE A 5 3.31 7.81 3.16
CA PHE A 5 2.71 7.48 4.44
C PHE A 5 3.82 7.03 5.39
N HIS A 6 3.95 7.72 6.51
CA HIS A 6 4.87 7.29 7.56
C HIS A 6 4.21 6.20 8.39
N SER A 7 4.35 4.95 7.98
CA SER A 7 3.97 3.79 8.78
C SER A 7 5.22 3.15 9.38
N ASN A 8 5.19 2.89 10.67
CA ASN A 8 6.23 2.11 11.32
C ASN A 8 5.98 0.63 11.01
N GLU A 9 6.84 0.01 10.20
CA GLU A 9 6.82 -1.43 10.05
C GLU A 9 7.59 -2.07 11.21
N ALA A 10 6.96 -3.04 11.88
CA ALA A 10 7.62 -3.84 12.87
C ALA A 10 8.29 -5.06 12.24
N LYS A 11 9.46 -5.42 12.73
CA LYS A 11 10.12 -6.68 12.42
C LYS A 11 10.14 -7.52 13.68
N ILE A 12 9.46 -8.66 13.63
CA ILE A 12 9.44 -9.63 14.71
C ILE A 12 10.70 -10.49 14.59
N LEU A 13 11.54 -10.45 15.61
CA LEU A 13 12.73 -11.30 15.70
C LEU A 13 12.34 -12.61 16.39
N VAL A 14 12.71 -13.73 15.79
CA VAL A 14 12.44 -15.06 16.31
C VAL A 14 13.73 -15.83 16.57
N ASP A 15 13.69 -16.75 17.52
CA ASP A 15 14.76 -17.72 17.78
C ASP A 15 14.75 -18.91 16.80
N GLU A 16 15.58 -19.92 17.05
CA GLU A 16 15.68 -21.13 16.23
C GLU A 16 14.39 -21.98 16.25
N ASP A 17 13.59 -21.86 17.30
CA ASP A 17 12.28 -22.52 17.46
C ASP A 17 11.11 -21.67 16.91
N CYS A 18 11.41 -20.58 16.18
CA CYS A 18 10.45 -19.61 15.67
C CYS A 18 9.63 -18.90 16.76
N LYS A 19 10.10 -18.83 18.01
CA LYS A 19 9.47 -18.06 19.08
C LYS A 19 9.89 -16.60 19.00
N PRO A 20 8.97 -15.65 19.20
CA PRO A 20 9.30 -14.23 19.16
C PRO A 20 10.15 -13.86 20.40
N VAL A 21 11.31 -13.25 20.14
CA VAL A 21 12.26 -12.79 21.17
C VAL A 21 12.28 -11.28 21.30
N ASP A 22 11.97 -10.54 20.23
CA ASP A 22 11.90 -9.08 20.24
C ASP A 22 11.07 -8.56 19.06
N ILE A 23 10.56 -7.34 19.19
CA ILE A 23 9.84 -6.62 18.14
C ILE A 23 10.48 -5.26 17.98
N ILE A 24 11.17 -5.06 16.86
CA ILE A 24 11.89 -3.83 16.53
C ILE A 24 11.24 -3.07 15.40
N LEU A 25 11.38 -1.76 15.38
CA LEU A 25 10.97 -0.95 14.22
C LEU A 25 11.99 -1.09 13.10
N ARG A 26 11.50 -1.26 11.88
CA ARG A 26 12.33 -1.27 10.67
C ARG A 26 12.67 0.16 10.30
N GLU A 27 13.96 0.45 10.17
CA GLU A 27 14.47 1.70 9.65
C GLU A 27 14.85 1.53 8.17
N GLU A 28 14.36 2.42 7.32
CA GLU A 28 14.73 2.45 5.91
C GLU A 28 15.90 3.41 5.70
N GLY A 29 16.92 2.91 5.04
CA GLY A 29 18.13 3.67 4.72
C GLY A 29 18.08 4.34 3.34
N THR A 30 19.01 5.24 3.10
CA THR A 30 19.15 5.96 1.80
C THR A 30 19.32 4.99 0.62
N GLY A 31 20.01 3.86 0.83
CA GLY A 31 20.21 2.84 -0.21
C GLY A 31 18.94 2.15 -0.62
N GLU A 32 18.09 1.79 0.35
CA GLU A 32 16.78 1.16 0.13
C GLU A 32 15.86 2.10 -0.62
N ASN A 33 15.77 3.36 -0.20
CA ASN A 33 14.99 4.39 -0.89
C ASN A 33 15.46 4.63 -2.33
N MET A 34 16.78 4.57 -2.59
CA MET A 34 17.32 4.69 -3.94
C MET A 34 16.86 3.53 -4.82
N ILE A 35 16.98 2.30 -4.34
CA ILE A 35 16.54 1.10 -5.07
C ILE A 35 15.02 1.11 -5.30
N GLU A 36 14.24 1.51 -4.30
CA GLU A 36 12.79 1.67 -4.45
C GLU A 36 12.44 2.64 -5.58
N ASN A 37 13.09 3.80 -5.64
CA ASN A 37 12.87 4.75 -6.71
C ASN A 37 13.21 4.18 -8.10
N PHE A 38 14.30 3.41 -8.23
CA PHE A 38 14.62 2.71 -9.48
C PHE A 38 13.55 1.67 -9.86
N MET A 39 13.03 0.92 -8.88
CA MET A 39 11.94 -0.03 -9.12
C MET A 39 10.67 0.69 -9.59
N VAL A 40 10.31 1.81 -8.97
CA VAL A 40 9.15 2.61 -9.38
C VAL A 40 9.30 3.11 -10.82
N ILE A 41 10.45 3.67 -11.17
CA ILE A 41 10.72 4.14 -12.54
C ILE A 41 10.67 3.00 -13.57
N ALA A 42 11.22 1.83 -13.24
CA ALA A 42 11.16 0.66 -14.12
C ALA A 42 9.71 0.20 -14.33
N ASN A 43 8.94 0.12 -13.25
CA ASN A 43 7.52 -0.24 -13.27
C ASN A 43 6.68 0.72 -14.13
N GLU A 44 6.86 2.04 -13.97
CA GLU A 44 6.20 3.07 -14.78
C GLU A 44 6.60 3.01 -16.25
N THR A 45 7.89 2.78 -16.53
CA THR A 45 8.42 2.73 -17.90
C THR A 45 7.81 1.56 -18.67
N VAL A 46 7.78 0.36 -18.08
CA VAL A 46 7.20 -0.81 -18.72
C VAL A 46 5.69 -0.66 -18.89
N ALA A 47 4.97 -0.21 -17.87
CA ALA A 47 3.53 0.05 -17.95
C ALA A 47 3.20 1.05 -19.06
N SER A 48 3.92 2.17 -19.12
CA SER A 48 3.74 3.22 -20.14
C SER A 48 4.06 2.70 -21.54
N SER A 49 5.09 1.89 -21.68
CA SER A 49 5.48 1.31 -22.98
C SER A 49 4.38 0.45 -23.59
N ILE A 50 3.67 -0.33 -22.77
CA ILE A 50 2.54 -1.16 -23.22
C ILE A 50 1.31 -0.27 -23.49
N PHE A 51 0.98 0.60 -22.55
CA PHE A 51 -0.21 1.47 -22.63
C PHE A 51 -0.21 2.36 -23.89
N TYR A 52 0.88 3.10 -24.13
CA TYR A 52 0.95 4.01 -25.28
C TYR A 52 1.08 3.32 -26.63
N LYS A 53 1.36 2.03 -26.64
CA LYS A 53 1.29 1.19 -27.85
C LYS A 53 -0.10 0.58 -28.07
N ASN A 54 -1.08 0.89 -27.21
CA ASN A 54 -2.42 0.32 -27.20
C ASN A 54 -2.40 -1.22 -27.19
N LEU A 55 -1.50 -1.81 -26.41
CA LEU A 55 -1.38 -3.26 -26.23
C LEU A 55 -2.06 -3.67 -24.93
N PRO A 56 -2.67 -4.86 -24.88
CA PRO A 56 -3.20 -5.43 -23.64
C PRO A 56 -2.14 -5.45 -22.55
N GLY A 57 -2.51 -5.08 -21.32
CA GLY A 57 -1.58 -4.99 -20.19
C GLY A 57 -2.22 -5.39 -18.88
N ILE A 58 -1.40 -5.69 -17.88
CA ILE A 58 -1.82 -5.84 -16.50
C ILE A 58 -1.22 -4.70 -15.69
N TYR A 59 -2.09 -3.89 -15.09
CA TYR A 59 -1.72 -2.68 -14.38
C TYR A 59 -1.95 -2.84 -12.87
N ARG A 60 -1.16 -2.13 -12.08
CA ARG A 60 -1.45 -1.90 -10.67
C ARG A 60 -2.17 -0.57 -10.58
N VAL A 61 -3.45 -0.60 -10.33
CA VAL A 61 -4.29 0.58 -10.32
C VAL A 61 -4.69 0.98 -8.90
N HIS A 62 -4.85 2.27 -8.68
CA HIS A 62 -5.32 2.80 -7.41
C HIS A 62 -6.28 3.95 -7.71
N ALA A 63 -7.56 3.71 -7.48
CA ALA A 63 -8.60 4.71 -7.70
C ALA A 63 -8.44 5.90 -6.75
N LYS A 64 -9.05 7.03 -7.11
CA LYS A 64 -9.16 8.18 -6.21
C LYS A 64 -9.94 7.79 -4.96
N PRO A 65 -9.67 8.44 -3.81
CA PRO A 65 -10.44 8.24 -2.59
C PRO A 65 -11.93 8.46 -2.82
N ASP A 66 -12.77 7.68 -2.13
CA ASP A 66 -14.20 7.92 -2.10
C ASP A 66 -14.51 9.30 -1.51
N GLU A 67 -15.40 10.05 -2.17
CA GLU A 67 -15.70 11.43 -1.80
C GLU A 67 -16.23 11.55 -0.35
N LYS A 68 -17.05 10.60 0.10
CA LYS A 68 -17.60 10.60 1.47
C LYS A 68 -16.50 10.38 2.51
N ARG A 69 -15.60 9.43 2.25
CA ARG A 69 -14.45 9.16 3.13
C ARG A 69 -13.51 10.36 3.20
N LEU A 70 -13.27 10.99 2.06
CA LEU A 70 -12.44 12.19 1.98
C LEU A 70 -13.06 13.37 2.75
N ILE A 71 -14.37 13.58 2.63
CA ILE A 71 -15.10 14.61 3.40
C ILE A 71 -15.00 14.31 4.91
N SER A 72 -15.18 13.07 5.32
CA SER A 72 -15.05 12.66 6.72
C SER A 72 -13.64 12.94 7.26
N PHE A 73 -12.62 12.63 6.47
CA PHE A 73 -11.23 12.94 6.81
C PHE A 73 -11.00 14.46 6.97
N PHE A 74 -11.51 15.29 6.04
CA PHE A 74 -11.38 16.74 6.14
C PHE A 74 -12.14 17.33 7.33
N ASN A 75 -13.32 16.82 7.63
CA ASN A 75 -14.10 17.27 8.79
C ASN A 75 -13.34 16.95 10.09
N PHE A 76 -12.72 15.78 10.18
CA PHE A 76 -11.91 15.41 11.35
C PHE A 76 -10.69 16.32 11.50
N ILE A 77 -9.93 16.58 10.45
CA ILE A 77 -8.79 17.51 10.46
C ILE A 77 -9.24 18.90 10.91
N SER A 78 -10.36 19.40 10.36
CA SER A 78 -10.90 20.72 10.68
C SER A 78 -11.36 20.81 12.14
N SER A 79 -11.96 19.74 12.69
CA SER A 79 -12.37 19.69 14.11
C SER A 79 -11.19 19.77 15.07
N ARG A 80 -10.00 19.38 14.62
CA ARG A 80 -8.74 19.52 15.37
C ARG A 80 -8.05 20.87 15.20
N GLY A 81 -8.69 21.81 14.49
CA GLY A 81 -8.18 23.16 14.26
C GLY A 81 -7.15 23.28 13.14
N TYR A 82 -6.91 22.22 12.37
CA TYR A 82 -6.00 22.27 11.23
C TYR A 82 -6.72 22.79 9.98
N LYS A 83 -6.13 23.79 9.32
CA LYS A 83 -6.69 24.37 8.10
C LYS A 83 -6.26 23.52 6.90
N VAL A 84 -7.23 23.02 6.15
CA VAL A 84 -7.00 22.30 4.91
C VAL A 84 -7.30 23.22 3.73
N ASN A 85 -6.27 23.57 2.99
CA ASN A 85 -6.41 24.32 1.74
C ASN A 85 -6.49 23.32 0.58
N GLY A 86 -7.70 22.94 0.15
CA GLY A 86 -7.93 22.07 -1.00
C GLY A 86 -9.28 22.37 -1.66
N LYS A 87 -9.30 22.46 -2.98
CA LYS A 87 -10.55 22.51 -3.75
C LYS A 87 -11.16 21.11 -3.78
N LYS A 88 -12.31 20.90 -3.18
CA LYS A 88 -13.02 19.61 -3.05
C LYS A 88 -13.28 18.86 -4.38
N ARG A 89 -13.22 19.53 -5.54
CA ARG A 89 -13.57 18.94 -6.85
C ARG A 89 -12.39 18.37 -7.66
N GLU A 90 -11.15 18.74 -7.34
CA GLU A 90 -9.96 18.29 -8.09
C GLU A 90 -8.83 17.85 -7.13
N PHE A 91 -9.20 17.05 -6.12
CA PHE A 91 -8.26 16.58 -5.14
C PHE A 91 -7.25 15.61 -5.75
N SER A 92 -5.97 15.91 -5.62
CA SER A 92 -4.86 15.14 -6.16
C SER A 92 -4.02 14.49 -5.05
N SER A 93 -3.20 13.52 -5.42
CA SER A 93 -2.20 12.91 -4.51
C SER A 93 -1.25 13.95 -3.91
N ARG A 94 -0.89 14.98 -4.69
CA ARG A 94 -0.05 16.08 -4.20
C ARG A 94 -0.74 16.91 -3.10
N ASP A 95 -2.05 17.11 -3.21
CA ASP A 95 -2.81 17.84 -2.19
C ASP A 95 -2.83 17.05 -0.88
N LEU A 96 -3.02 15.73 -0.95
CA LEU A 96 -2.94 14.86 0.23
C LEU A 96 -1.55 14.88 0.84
N GLN A 97 -0.49 14.76 0.03
CA GLN A 97 0.89 14.85 0.50
C GLN A 97 1.18 16.17 1.20
N ASN A 98 0.73 17.30 0.64
CA ASN A 98 0.89 18.62 1.25
C ASN A 98 0.20 18.71 2.62
N ILE A 99 -0.97 18.08 2.78
CA ILE A 99 -1.68 17.99 4.04
C ILE A 99 -0.89 17.17 5.05
N LEU A 100 -0.44 15.97 4.66
CA LEU A 100 0.35 15.10 5.53
C LEU A 100 1.65 15.78 5.98
N ASN A 101 2.33 16.49 5.08
CA ASN A 101 3.54 17.26 5.42
C ASN A 101 3.28 18.36 6.46
N GLN A 102 2.10 19.01 6.41
CA GLN A 102 1.73 20.03 7.40
C GLN A 102 1.40 19.42 8.78
N LEU A 103 1.06 18.14 8.79
CA LEU A 103 0.65 17.42 10.00
C LEU A 103 1.77 16.58 10.61
N LYS A 104 2.88 16.38 9.92
CA LYS A 104 3.98 15.48 10.29
C LYS A 104 4.51 15.70 11.72
N ASP A 105 4.64 16.97 12.14
CA ASP A 105 5.21 17.34 13.43
C ASP A 105 4.14 17.64 14.51
N LYS A 106 2.90 17.25 14.27
CA LYS A 106 1.79 17.48 15.21
C LYS A 106 1.61 16.30 16.16
N PRO A 107 1.10 16.53 17.38
CA PRO A 107 0.85 15.46 18.34
C PRO A 107 -0.06 14.34 17.79
N ASP A 108 -0.98 14.71 16.89
CA ASP A 108 -1.96 13.81 16.29
C ASP A 108 -1.46 13.19 14.95
N ALA A 109 -0.20 13.41 14.55
CA ALA A 109 0.33 13.06 13.22
C ALA A 109 0.04 11.60 12.84
N LYS A 110 0.25 10.67 13.77
CA LYS A 110 0.00 9.24 13.54
C LYS A 110 -1.47 8.96 13.25
N ILE A 111 -2.37 9.43 14.11
CA ILE A 111 -3.82 9.22 13.94
C ILE A 111 -4.31 9.81 12.61
N LEU A 112 -3.81 10.99 12.26
CA LEU A 112 -4.17 11.67 11.01
C LEU A 112 -3.63 10.93 9.78
N ASN A 113 -2.44 10.36 9.86
CA ASN A 113 -1.86 9.52 8.84
C ASN A 113 -2.67 8.23 8.64
N ASP A 114 -3.05 7.54 9.71
CA ASP A 114 -3.86 6.32 9.66
C ASP A 114 -5.26 6.60 9.09
N LEU A 115 -5.88 7.71 9.46
CA LEU A 115 -7.15 8.13 8.87
C LEU A 115 -7.01 8.48 7.38
N ALA A 116 -5.90 9.10 6.99
CA ALA A 116 -5.61 9.36 5.58
C ALA A 116 -5.48 8.04 4.80
N ILE A 117 -4.75 7.05 5.33
CA ILE A 117 -4.63 5.72 4.72
C ILE A 117 -6.01 5.05 4.61
N ARG A 118 -6.80 5.05 5.67
CA ARG A 118 -8.16 4.45 5.68
C ARG A 118 -9.14 5.14 4.74
N SER A 119 -8.90 6.39 4.38
CA SER A 119 -9.72 7.13 3.41
C SER A 119 -9.44 6.72 1.96
N GLN A 120 -8.29 6.08 1.69
CA GLN A 120 -7.90 5.67 0.35
C GLN A 120 -8.70 4.46 -0.15
N ALA A 121 -8.82 4.35 -1.47
CA ALA A 121 -9.21 3.11 -2.12
C ALA A 121 -8.11 2.05 -1.91
N LYS A 122 -8.43 0.78 -2.11
CA LYS A 122 -7.40 -0.26 -2.20
C LYS A 122 -6.81 -0.27 -3.61
N ALA A 123 -5.50 -0.46 -3.70
CA ALA A 123 -4.87 -0.75 -4.99
C ALA A 123 -5.17 -2.20 -5.40
N GLU A 124 -5.36 -2.42 -6.69
CA GLU A 124 -5.68 -3.73 -7.25
C GLU A 124 -4.99 -3.95 -8.61
N TYR A 125 -5.01 -5.16 -9.11
CA TYR A 125 -4.59 -5.46 -10.47
C TYR A 125 -5.78 -5.36 -11.42
N SER A 126 -5.57 -4.76 -12.58
CA SER A 126 -6.60 -4.58 -13.61
C SER A 126 -5.99 -4.65 -15.01
N ALA A 127 -6.77 -5.13 -15.98
CA ALA A 127 -6.44 -5.00 -17.39
C ALA A 127 -6.70 -3.55 -17.88
N ASP A 128 -7.59 -2.82 -17.21
CA ASP A 128 -7.90 -1.42 -17.51
C ASP A 128 -7.01 -0.48 -16.69
N ASN A 129 -6.31 0.42 -17.37
CA ASN A 129 -5.49 1.42 -16.71
C ASN A 129 -6.33 2.65 -16.30
N ILE A 130 -6.58 2.80 -15.01
CA ILE A 130 -7.21 4.01 -14.43
C ILE A 130 -6.19 4.91 -13.69
N GLY A 131 -4.89 4.59 -13.81
CA GLY A 131 -3.82 5.26 -13.09
C GLY A 131 -3.66 4.78 -11.65
N HIS A 132 -2.69 5.34 -10.96
CA HIS A 132 -2.39 5.01 -9.57
C HIS A 132 -2.37 6.28 -8.71
N PHE A 133 -3.46 6.55 -8.01
CA PHE A 133 -3.62 7.79 -7.24
C PHE A 133 -2.51 7.95 -6.18
N GLY A 134 -2.22 6.93 -5.38
CA GLY A 134 -1.21 7.00 -4.33
C GLY A 134 0.19 7.35 -4.84
N LEU A 135 0.57 6.87 -6.02
CA LEU A 135 1.85 7.19 -6.66
C LEU A 135 1.79 8.47 -7.52
N GLY A 136 0.59 9.00 -7.77
CA GLY A 136 0.41 10.10 -8.72
C GLY A 136 0.81 9.74 -10.14
N SER A 137 0.79 8.45 -10.47
CA SER A 137 1.23 7.90 -11.75
C SER A 137 0.04 7.70 -12.71
N LYS A 138 0.24 8.03 -13.98
CA LYS A 138 -0.77 7.78 -15.02
C LYS A 138 -0.80 6.33 -15.49
N CYS A 139 0.34 5.65 -15.45
CA CYS A 139 0.50 4.26 -15.83
C CYS A 139 1.46 3.59 -14.87
N TYR A 140 0.99 2.60 -14.14
CA TYR A 140 1.82 1.86 -13.21
C TYR A 140 1.51 0.37 -13.27
N ALA A 141 2.51 -0.46 -13.24
CA ALA A 141 2.40 -1.90 -13.16
C ALA A 141 3.52 -2.49 -12.32
N HIS A 142 3.33 -3.63 -11.76
CA HIS A 142 4.39 -4.35 -11.07
C HIS A 142 5.20 -5.16 -12.08
N PHE A 143 6.50 -4.92 -12.15
CA PHE A 143 7.41 -5.57 -13.09
C PHE A 143 8.68 -6.12 -12.41
N THR A 144 9.14 -5.48 -11.35
CA THR A 144 10.48 -5.67 -10.80
C THR A 144 10.63 -6.88 -9.86
N SER A 145 9.55 -7.62 -9.55
CA SER A 145 9.60 -8.73 -8.60
C SER A 145 8.91 -10.02 -9.10
N PRO A 146 9.29 -10.57 -10.28
CA PRO A 146 8.61 -11.72 -10.90
C PRO A 146 8.78 -13.04 -10.15
N ILE A 147 9.75 -13.14 -9.24
CA ILE A 147 9.97 -14.36 -8.44
C ILE A 147 8.87 -14.54 -7.39
N ARG A 148 8.38 -13.43 -6.81
CA ARG A 148 7.41 -13.46 -5.70
C ARG A 148 6.03 -12.91 -6.05
N ARG A 149 5.86 -12.25 -7.20
CA ARG A 149 4.59 -11.70 -7.65
C ARG A 149 4.23 -12.20 -9.05
N TYR A 150 3.13 -12.93 -9.14
CA TYR A 150 2.67 -13.48 -10.41
C TYR A 150 2.28 -12.42 -11.46
N PRO A 151 1.68 -11.25 -11.11
CA PRO A 151 1.44 -10.18 -12.08
C PRO A 151 2.70 -9.66 -12.76
N ASP A 152 3.82 -9.57 -12.03
CA ASP A 152 5.12 -9.21 -12.61
C ASP A 152 5.55 -10.24 -13.66
N LEU A 153 5.40 -11.54 -13.36
CA LEU A 153 5.72 -12.62 -14.31
C LEU A 153 4.83 -12.56 -15.55
N ILE A 154 3.53 -12.27 -15.39
CA ILE A 154 2.61 -12.05 -16.53
C ILE A 154 3.15 -10.90 -17.38
N LEU A 155 3.53 -9.78 -16.77
CA LEU A 155 4.02 -8.62 -17.49
C LEU A 155 5.35 -8.89 -18.24
N HIS A 156 6.25 -9.72 -17.67
CA HIS A 156 7.44 -10.20 -18.37
C HIS A 156 7.08 -11.05 -19.61
N ARG A 157 6.07 -11.90 -19.51
CA ARG A 157 5.56 -12.70 -20.65
C ARG A 157 4.99 -11.79 -21.74
N LEU A 158 4.16 -10.81 -21.36
CA LEU A 158 3.62 -9.82 -22.30
C LEU A 158 4.73 -9.10 -23.06
N VAL A 159 5.74 -8.57 -22.35
CA VAL A 159 6.87 -7.88 -22.96
C VAL A 159 7.62 -8.79 -23.95
N LYS A 160 7.82 -10.06 -23.57
CA LYS A 160 8.47 -11.06 -24.44
C LYS A 160 7.63 -11.35 -25.67
N ASP A 161 6.33 -11.60 -25.52
CA ASP A 161 5.42 -11.93 -26.61
C ASP A 161 5.33 -10.76 -27.61
N TYR A 162 5.18 -9.53 -27.10
CA TYR A 162 5.11 -8.34 -27.95
C TYR A 162 6.42 -8.00 -28.64
N SER A 163 7.56 -8.42 -28.08
CA SER A 163 8.87 -8.14 -28.67
C SER A 163 9.31 -9.21 -29.67
N LEU A 164 8.97 -10.48 -29.45
CA LEU A 164 9.50 -11.62 -30.21
C LEU A 164 8.44 -12.35 -31.06
N HIS A 165 7.16 -12.26 -30.67
CA HIS A 165 6.08 -13.08 -31.23
C HIS A 165 4.84 -12.26 -31.57
N TYR A 166 5.00 -10.99 -31.89
CA TYR A 166 3.88 -10.08 -32.15
C TYR A 166 2.96 -10.62 -33.26
N SER A 167 1.70 -10.89 -32.89
CA SER A 167 0.65 -11.28 -33.82
C SER A 167 -0.73 -10.90 -33.27
N ASN A 168 -1.74 -10.85 -34.14
CA ASN A 168 -3.11 -10.56 -33.73
C ASN A 168 -3.67 -11.65 -32.80
N GLU A 169 -3.28 -12.90 -33.00
CA GLU A 169 -3.71 -14.02 -32.16
C GLU A 169 -3.20 -13.85 -30.73
N ILE A 170 -1.94 -13.42 -30.56
CA ILE A 170 -1.35 -13.13 -29.24
C ILE A 170 -2.06 -11.95 -28.56
N ILE A 171 -2.35 -10.90 -29.32
CA ILE A 171 -3.10 -9.75 -28.78
C ILE A 171 -4.47 -10.19 -28.30
N SER A 172 -5.25 -10.90 -29.14
CA SER A 172 -6.57 -11.38 -28.78
C SER A 172 -6.53 -12.35 -27.58
N TYR A 173 -5.54 -13.23 -27.51
CA TYR A 173 -5.35 -14.10 -26.35
C TYR A 173 -5.18 -13.30 -25.04
N TRP A 174 -4.34 -12.27 -25.04
CA TRP A 174 -4.11 -11.48 -23.84
C TRP A 174 -5.30 -10.56 -23.51
N GLU A 175 -6.00 -10.00 -24.50
CA GLU A 175 -7.24 -9.23 -24.28
C GLU A 175 -8.31 -10.06 -23.58
N GLU A 176 -8.48 -11.30 -23.96
CA GLU A 176 -9.47 -12.21 -23.37
C GLU A 176 -9.08 -12.66 -21.94
N ASN A 177 -7.80 -12.95 -21.70
CA ASN A 177 -7.38 -13.63 -20.47
C ASN A 177 -6.93 -12.68 -19.36
N LEU A 178 -6.38 -11.48 -19.67
CA LEU A 178 -5.86 -10.58 -18.67
C LEU A 178 -6.89 -10.10 -17.62
N PRO A 179 -8.16 -9.82 -17.94
CA PRO A 179 -9.14 -9.41 -16.93
C PRO A 179 -9.33 -10.45 -15.84
N VAL A 180 -9.44 -11.74 -16.22
CA VAL A 180 -9.61 -12.84 -15.27
C VAL A 180 -8.34 -13.06 -14.45
N MET A 181 -7.17 -12.99 -15.07
CA MET A 181 -5.89 -13.11 -14.38
C MET A 181 -5.68 -11.98 -13.38
N ALA A 182 -6.00 -10.74 -13.73
CA ALA A 182 -5.88 -9.58 -12.87
C ALA A 182 -6.79 -9.68 -11.64
N LEU A 183 -8.05 -10.06 -11.84
CA LEU A 183 -8.99 -10.29 -10.75
C LEU A 183 -8.47 -11.37 -9.79
N HIS A 184 -8.03 -12.51 -10.35
CA HIS A 184 -7.47 -13.61 -9.54
C HIS A 184 -6.26 -13.16 -8.73
N CYS A 185 -5.34 -12.41 -9.34
CA CYS A 185 -4.17 -11.87 -8.65
C CYS A 185 -4.57 -10.93 -7.50
N SER A 186 -5.58 -10.08 -7.70
CA SER A 186 -6.06 -9.16 -6.67
C SER A 186 -6.67 -9.90 -5.48
N VAL A 187 -7.47 -10.95 -5.73
CA VAL A 187 -8.05 -11.78 -4.67
C VAL A 187 -6.95 -12.50 -3.90
N LYS A 188 -5.99 -13.13 -4.61
CA LYS A 188 -4.90 -13.88 -3.96
C LYS A 188 -3.93 -12.99 -3.19
N GLU A 189 -3.72 -11.76 -3.63
CA GLU A 189 -2.98 -10.77 -2.86
C GLU A 189 -3.68 -10.43 -1.54
N GLN A 190 -5.01 -10.25 -1.56
CA GLN A 190 -5.77 -9.99 -0.33
C GLN A 190 -5.73 -11.17 0.64
N ASP A 191 -5.83 -12.41 0.12
CA ASP A 191 -5.69 -13.63 0.93
C ASP A 191 -4.30 -13.69 1.58
N ALA A 192 -3.23 -13.38 0.81
CA ALA A 192 -1.85 -13.39 1.30
C ALA A 192 -1.61 -12.32 2.38
N VAL A 193 -2.09 -11.08 2.14
CA VAL A 193 -1.98 -9.98 3.13
C VAL A 193 -2.75 -10.30 4.41
N LYS A 194 -3.91 -10.95 4.30
CA LYS A 194 -4.66 -11.40 5.48
C LYS A 194 -3.86 -12.44 6.27
N CYS A 195 -3.32 -13.45 5.58
CA CYS A 195 -2.51 -14.49 6.22
C CYS A 195 -1.28 -13.89 6.93
N GLU A 196 -0.58 -12.95 6.28
CA GLU A 196 0.57 -12.25 6.87
C GLU A 196 0.17 -11.53 8.17
N ARG A 197 -0.94 -10.76 8.15
CA ARG A 197 -1.43 -10.07 9.34
C ARG A 197 -1.82 -11.04 10.47
N ASP A 198 -2.53 -12.11 10.13
CA ASP A 198 -2.95 -13.12 11.12
C ASP A 198 -1.72 -13.76 11.80
N VAL A 199 -0.63 -13.99 11.05
CA VAL A 199 0.65 -14.51 11.59
C VAL A 199 1.35 -13.46 12.46
N ASP A 200 1.41 -12.20 12.01
CA ASP A 200 2.01 -11.11 12.78
C ASP A 200 1.28 -10.90 14.12
N ASP A 201 -0.06 -10.88 14.08
CA ASP A 201 -0.89 -10.73 15.28
C ASP A 201 -0.69 -11.90 16.25
N MET A 202 -0.63 -13.14 15.73
CA MET A 202 -0.33 -14.31 16.54
C MET A 202 1.04 -14.20 17.19
N LYS A 203 2.08 -13.78 16.44
CA LYS A 203 3.43 -13.64 16.99
C LYS A 203 3.57 -12.49 17.97
N LYS A 204 2.86 -11.40 17.76
CA LYS A 204 2.79 -10.30 18.74
C LYS A 204 2.11 -10.73 20.02
N ALA A 205 1.02 -11.50 19.94
CA ALA A 205 0.36 -12.06 21.11
C ALA A 205 1.26 -13.03 21.87
N GLU A 206 1.97 -13.95 21.18
CA GLU A 206 2.95 -14.87 21.76
C GLU A 206 4.09 -14.11 22.48
N TYR A 207 4.58 -13.02 21.89
CA TYR A 207 5.58 -12.15 22.52
C TYR A 207 5.06 -11.55 23.84
N MET A 208 3.82 -11.08 23.85
CA MET A 208 3.22 -10.45 25.03
C MET A 208 2.92 -11.42 26.16
N GLU A 209 2.84 -12.73 25.92
CA GLU A 209 2.67 -13.74 27.00
C GLU A 209 3.78 -13.65 28.06
N SER A 210 5.03 -13.38 27.63
CA SER A 210 6.15 -13.23 28.56
C SER A 210 6.16 -11.91 29.35
N HIS A 211 5.29 -10.94 28.97
CA HIS A 211 5.22 -9.60 29.55
C HIS A 211 3.94 -9.37 30.38
N ILE A 212 3.22 -10.45 30.71
CA ILE A 212 2.01 -10.35 31.52
C ILE A 212 2.34 -9.77 32.91
N GLY A 213 1.63 -8.72 33.30
CA GLY A 213 1.81 -7.99 34.56
C GLY A 213 2.75 -6.79 34.46
N GLU A 214 3.41 -6.56 33.35
CA GLU A 214 4.20 -5.37 33.09
C GLU A 214 3.31 -4.16 32.76
N LYS A 215 3.88 -2.96 32.94
CA LYS A 215 3.21 -1.70 32.62
C LYS A 215 3.85 -1.05 31.43
N PHE A 216 3.05 -0.73 30.43
CA PHE A 216 3.49 -0.08 29.21
C PHE A 216 2.83 1.30 29.04
N THR A 217 3.52 2.18 28.31
CA THR A 217 2.96 3.44 27.83
C THR A 217 2.65 3.28 26.35
N GLY A 218 1.41 3.51 25.96
CA GLY A 218 0.96 3.40 24.56
C GLY A 218 0.10 4.58 24.14
N VAL A 219 -0.27 4.60 22.87
CA VAL A 219 -1.17 5.59 22.27
C VAL A 219 -2.50 4.92 21.93
N ILE A 220 -3.61 5.57 22.24
CA ILE A 220 -4.93 5.07 21.85
C ILE A 220 -5.02 5.08 20.32
N SER A 221 -5.13 3.91 19.71
CA SER A 221 -5.24 3.70 18.26
C SER A 221 -6.68 3.57 17.80
N GLY A 222 -7.58 3.15 18.68
CA GLY A 222 -9.00 2.98 18.38
C GLY A 222 -9.88 2.97 19.60
N VAL A 223 -11.14 3.38 19.40
CA VAL A 223 -12.23 3.28 20.39
C VAL A 223 -13.40 2.61 19.72
N GLN A 224 -13.86 1.50 20.29
CA GLN A 224 -15.01 0.72 19.81
C GLN A 224 -15.94 0.41 20.98
N GLU A 225 -17.11 -0.12 20.69
CA GLU A 225 -18.08 -0.52 21.74
C GLU A 225 -17.51 -1.58 22.70
N VAL A 226 -16.61 -2.43 22.20
CA VAL A 226 -15.98 -3.51 22.96
C VAL A 226 -14.82 -3.04 23.86
N GLY A 227 -14.25 -1.85 23.58
CA GLY A 227 -13.13 -1.34 24.38
C GLY A 227 -12.29 -0.28 23.65
N VAL A 228 -11.18 0.04 24.29
CA VAL A 228 -10.18 0.99 23.80
C VAL A 228 -8.95 0.19 23.36
N PHE A 229 -8.54 0.38 22.12
CA PHE A 229 -7.32 -0.22 21.59
C PHE A 229 -6.13 0.71 21.84
N VAL A 230 -5.04 0.15 22.34
CA VAL A 230 -3.81 0.88 22.67
C VAL A 230 -2.65 0.27 21.91
N GLU A 231 -1.97 1.09 21.15
CA GLU A 231 -0.77 0.69 20.43
C GLU A 231 0.49 1.08 21.21
N LEU A 232 1.38 0.12 21.40
CA LEU A 232 2.68 0.30 22.02
C LEU A 232 3.70 0.88 21.02
N PRO A 233 4.84 1.44 21.48
CA PRO A 233 5.88 1.97 20.59
C PRO A 233 6.44 0.96 19.58
N ASN A 234 6.41 -0.32 19.89
CA ASN A 234 6.84 -1.43 19.03
C ASN A 234 5.72 -1.97 18.10
N THR A 235 4.63 -1.24 17.92
CA THR A 235 3.46 -1.59 17.09
C THR A 235 2.61 -2.78 17.57
N VAL A 236 2.82 -3.26 18.78
CA VAL A 236 1.86 -4.19 19.41
C VAL A 236 0.61 -3.41 19.79
N GLU A 237 -0.55 -3.91 19.41
CA GLU A 237 -1.85 -3.31 19.69
C GLU A 237 -2.71 -4.30 20.47
N GLY A 238 -3.39 -3.83 21.49
CA GLY A 238 -4.30 -4.62 22.33
C GLY A 238 -5.42 -3.78 22.94
#